data_7724cf7851f67a8532e5681fc2e05f4f
#
_entry.id   7724cf7851f67a8532e5681fc2e05f4f
#
_cell.length_a   1.000
_cell.length_b   1.000
_cell.length_c   1.000
_cell.angle_alpha   90.00
_cell.angle_beta   90.00
_cell.angle_gamma   90.00
#
_symmetry.space_group_name_H-M   'P 1'
#
loop_
_entity.id
_entity.type
_entity.pdbx_description
1 polymer ?
#
loop_
_entity_poly.entity_id
_entity_poly.type
_entity_poly.pdbx_seq_one_letter_code
_entity_poly.pdbx_strand_id
1 'polypeptide(L)'
;MEKTKRYYEYGKFLQERFDHKVQKISINAGFTCPNRDGAKGWGGCTYCNNQTFSPEYCHTEKSVTEQLEEGVRFFSRKYPDMRYLAYFQAYTNTYDRLDSLIRKYEEALAYPGVEGLIVGTRPDCMPEGLLDYFAELSQRKFVKIGRASCRER
;
A
#
# COMPACT_ATOMS: atom_id res chain seq x y z
N MET A 1 -17.73 4.64 -32.57
CA MET A 1 -18.10 3.45 -31.75
C MET A 1 -17.15 3.38 -30.56
N GLU A 2 -17.66 3.64 -29.39
CA GLU A 2 -16.91 3.47 -28.14
C GLU A 2 -16.65 1.96 -27.98
N LYS A 3 -15.38 1.54 -27.98
CA LYS A 3 -15.02 0.13 -27.73
C LYS A 3 -15.41 -0.22 -26.30
N THR A 4 -16.44 -1.00 -26.12
CA THR A 4 -16.87 -1.51 -24.83
C THR A 4 -15.72 -2.30 -24.21
N LYS A 5 -15.09 -1.75 -23.17
CA LYS A 5 -13.97 -2.42 -22.48
C LYS A 5 -14.50 -3.67 -21.75
N ARG A 6 -13.82 -4.79 -21.91
CA ARG A 6 -14.20 -6.08 -21.31
C ARG A 6 -13.79 -6.23 -19.84
N TYR A 7 -13.22 -5.19 -19.26
CA TYR A 7 -12.76 -5.17 -17.86
C TYR A 7 -13.00 -3.81 -17.25
N TYR A 8 -13.14 -3.79 -15.92
CA TYR A 8 -13.28 -2.57 -15.15
C TYR A 8 -11.90 -1.98 -14.83
N GLU A 9 -11.59 -0.85 -15.42
CA GLU A 9 -10.29 -0.20 -15.23
C GLU A 9 -10.15 0.39 -13.84
N TYR A 10 -8.99 0.19 -13.22
CA TYR A 10 -8.70 0.78 -11.92
C TYR A 10 -8.76 2.31 -11.92
N GLY A 11 -8.35 2.95 -13.01
CA GLY A 11 -8.49 4.39 -13.18
C GLY A 11 -9.95 4.87 -13.13
N LYS A 12 -10.85 4.13 -13.79
CA LYS A 12 -12.29 4.40 -13.75
C LYS A 12 -12.85 4.21 -12.34
N PHE A 13 -12.48 3.12 -11.67
CA PHE A 13 -12.85 2.88 -10.27
C PHE A 13 -12.45 4.05 -9.36
N LEU A 14 -11.25 4.61 -9.52
CA LEU A 14 -10.81 5.76 -8.73
C LEU A 14 -11.58 7.03 -9.08
N GLN A 15 -11.88 7.27 -10.36
CA GLN A 15 -12.66 8.43 -10.80
C GLN A 15 -14.12 8.40 -10.29
N GLU A 16 -14.69 7.23 -10.12
CA GLU A 16 -16.04 7.07 -9.54
C GLU A 16 -16.06 7.25 -8.01
N ARG A 17 -14.90 7.10 -7.36
CA ARG A 17 -14.74 7.18 -5.91
C ARG A 17 -14.29 8.54 -5.41
N PHE A 18 -13.53 9.26 -6.23
CA PHE A 18 -12.91 10.54 -5.90
C PHE A 18 -13.25 11.57 -6.97
N ASP A 19 -13.61 12.75 -6.53
CA ASP A 19 -13.92 13.90 -7.40
C ASP A 19 -12.67 14.59 -7.97
N HIS A 20 -11.49 14.11 -7.57
CA HIS A 20 -10.18 14.62 -7.96
C HIS A 20 -9.23 13.49 -8.34
N LYS A 21 -8.10 13.86 -8.91
CA LYS A 21 -7.07 12.90 -9.32
C LYS A 21 -6.33 12.34 -8.12
N VAL A 22 -6.21 11.03 -8.08
CA VAL A 22 -5.56 10.30 -6.99
C VAL A 22 -4.38 9.47 -7.51
N GLN A 23 -3.26 9.53 -6.81
CA GLN A 23 -2.03 8.78 -7.13
C GLN A 23 -1.60 7.90 -5.97
N LYS A 24 -1.20 6.67 -6.27
CA LYS A 24 -0.56 5.80 -5.27
C LYS A 24 0.89 6.21 -5.05
N ILE A 25 1.30 6.30 -3.79
CA ILE A 25 2.70 6.43 -3.39
C ILE A 25 3.12 5.14 -2.70
N SER A 26 4.10 4.47 -3.27
CA SER A 26 4.65 3.23 -2.70
C SER A 26 5.44 3.49 -1.43
N ILE A 27 5.23 2.66 -0.42
CA ILE A 27 5.89 2.74 0.88
C ILE A 27 6.48 1.37 1.21
N ASN A 28 7.73 1.36 1.62
CA ASN A 28 8.39 0.22 2.21
C ASN A 28 8.59 0.47 3.71
N ALA A 29 7.71 -0.09 4.52
CA ALA A 29 7.73 0.09 5.98
C ALA A 29 8.58 -0.95 6.73
N GLY A 30 9.45 -1.67 6.03
CA GLY A 30 10.39 -2.64 6.61
C GLY A 30 9.74 -3.97 7.01
N PHE A 31 8.57 -4.28 6.49
CA PHE A 31 7.95 -5.58 6.74
C PHE A 31 8.71 -6.71 6.05
N THR A 32 8.59 -7.91 6.59
CA THR A 32 9.09 -9.13 5.98
C THR A 32 7.94 -10.06 5.57
N CYS A 33 8.24 -11.34 5.39
CA CYS A 33 7.26 -12.34 4.99
C CYS A 33 7.61 -13.68 5.67
N PRO A 34 6.63 -14.49 6.09
CA PRO A 34 6.88 -15.81 6.66
C PRO A 34 7.68 -16.76 5.77
N ASN A 35 7.68 -16.55 4.45
CA ASN A 35 8.49 -17.32 3.52
C ASN A 35 9.95 -16.85 3.44
N ARG A 36 10.33 -15.82 4.19
CA ARG A 36 11.68 -15.23 4.18
C ARG A 36 12.40 -15.30 5.50
N ASP A 37 11.69 -15.23 6.61
CA ASP A 37 12.24 -15.12 7.96
C ASP A 37 12.37 -16.47 8.69
N GLY A 38 12.05 -17.56 8.03
CA GLY A 38 12.11 -18.91 8.56
C GLY A 38 10.82 -19.42 9.21
N ALA A 39 9.79 -18.60 9.36
CA ALA A 39 8.53 -19.05 9.95
C ALA A 39 7.83 -20.13 9.10
N LYS A 40 7.87 -19.98 7.78
CA LYS A 40 7.39 -20.98 6.80
C LYS A 40 8.44 -21.37 5.76
N GLY A 41 9.50 -20.59 5.61
CA GLY A 41 10.57 -20.84 4.66
C GLY A 41 11.63 -19.73 4.68
N TRP A 42 12.73 -19.99 3.96
CA TRP A 42 13.85 -19.06 3.82
C TRP A 42 13.97 -18.54 2.39
N GLY A 43 14.51 -17.33 2.24
CA GLY A 43 14.82 -16.75 0.93
C GLY A 43 13.64 -16.19 0.13
N GLY A 44 12.41 -16.49 0.51
CA GLY A 44 11.20 -16.02 -0.17
C GLY A 44 10.78 -16.89 -1.37
N CYS A 45 9.76 -16.44 -2.08
CA CYS A 45 9.26 -17.10 -3.29
C CYS A 45 10.13 -16.75 -4.49
N THR A 46 10.37 -17.70 -5.39
CA THR A 46 11.24 -17.55 -6.58
C THR A 46 10.81 -16.43 -7.52
N TYR A 47 9.53 -16.11 -7.53
CA TYR A 47 8.92 -15.05 -8.35
C TYR A 47 8.73 -13.72 -7.59
N CYS A 48 9.17 -13.62 -6.34
CA CYS A 48 9.01 -12.42 -5.51
C CYS A 48 10.20 -11.49 -5.71
N ASN A 49 10.08 -10.56 -6.64
CA ASN A 49 11.05 -9.49 -6.84
C ASN A 49 10.47 -8.14 -6.48
N ASN A 50 10.68 -7.69 -5.23
CA ASN A 50 10.17 -6.40 -4.77
C ASN A 50 10.98 -5.20 -5.29
N GLN A 51 12.20 -5.40 -5.76
CA GLN A 51 13.03 -4.32 -6.31
C GLN A 51 12.43 -3.74 -7.59
N THR A 52 11.79 -4.57 -8.40
CA THR A 52 11.14 -4.14 -9.66
C THR A 52 10.00 -3.13 -9.45
N PHE A 53 9.39 -3.12 -8.28
CA PHE A 53 8.22 -2.28 -7.97
C PHE A 53 8.52 -1.16 -6.98
N SER A 54 9.76 -1.05 -6.51
CA SER A 54 10.15 -0.06 -5.52
C SER A 54 10.82 1.13 -6.19
N PRO A 55 10.19 2.32 -6.18
CA PRO A 55 10.86 3.55 -6.59
C PRO A 55 12.10 3.85 -5.74
N GLU A 56 13.01 4.68 -6.24
CA GLU A 56 14.25 5.03 -5.55
C GLU A 56 14.05 5.66 -4.16
N TYR A 57 12.92 6.33 -3.94
CA TYR A 57 12.61 6.92 -2.63
C TYR A 57 12.09 5.89 -1.60
N CYS A 58 11.72 4.69 -2.05
CA CYS A 58 11.04 3.66 -1.25
C CYS A 58 12.06 2.74 -0.56
N HIS A 59 12.69 3.22 0.52
CA HIS A 59 13.70 2.49 1.28
C HIS A 59 13.32 2.32 2.75
N THR A 60 13.68 1.18 3.33
CA THR A 60 13.40 0.83 4.74
C THR A 60 14.13 1.71 5.75
N GLU A 61 15.19 2.37 5.36
CA GLU A 61 15.96 3.30 6.20
C GLU A 61 15.23 4.64 6.42
N LYS A 62 14.26 4.95 5.56
CA LYS A 62 13.44 6.15 5.65
C LYS A 62 12.14 5.88 6.41
N SER A 63 11.69 6.85 7.17
CA SER A 63 10.36 6.83 7.78
C SER A 63 9.25 6.79 6.71
N VAL A 64 8.05 6.42 7.10
CA VAL A 64 6.87 6.47 6.23
C VAL A 64 6.63 7.90 5.73
N THR A 65 6.80 8.89 6.61
CA THR A 65 6.64 10.31 6.29
C THR A 65 7.65 10.78 5.23
N GLU A 66 8.94 10.44 5.37
CA GLU A 66 9.98 10.81 4.40
C GLU A 66 9.72 10.20 3.02
N GLN A 67 9.30 8.93 2.96
CA GLN A 67 8.95 8.28 1.70
C GLN A 67 7.73 8.93 1.03
N LEU A 68 6.73 9.32 1.81
CA LEU A 68 5.57 10.06 1.32
C LEU A 68 5.97 11.43 0.79
N GLU A 69 6.79 12.17 1.52
CA GLU A 69 7.27 13.49 1.11
C GLU A 69 8.01 13.45 -0.23
N GLU A 70 8.93 12.51 -0.39
CA GLU A 70 9.67 12.34 -1.65
C GLU A 70 8.75 11.89 -2.79
N GLY A 71 7.82 10.98 -2.53
CA GLY A 71 6.83 10.53 -3.51
C GLY A 71 5.88 11.66 -3.94
N VAL A 72 5.39 12.46 -3.01
CA VAL A 72 4.58 13.65 -3.29
C VAL A 72 5.36 14.65 -4.12
N ARG A 73 6.61 14.96 -3.75
CA ARG A 73 7.49 15.86 -4.51
C ARG A 73 7.71 15.38 -5.94
N PHE A 74 7.83 14.08 -6.14
CA PHE A 74 7.99 13.48 -7.47
C PHE A 74 6.75 13.67 -8.35
N PHE A 75 5.56 13.40 -7.82
CA PHE A 75 4.31 13.45 -8.57
C PHE A 75 3.72 14.87 -8.70
N SER A 76 3.88 15.72 -7.70
CA SER A 76 3.31 17.08 -7.68
C SER A 76 3.85 17.99 -8.78
N ARG A 77 5.05 17.71 -9.31
CA ARG A 77 5.61 18.43 -10.46
C ARG A 77 4.70 18.42 -11.68
N LYS A 78 3.93 17.34 -11.85
CA LYS A 78 3.04 17.19 -13.02
C LYS A 78 1.60 17.58 -12.72
N TYR A 79 1.14 17.41 -11.48
CA TYR A 79 -0.25 17.61 -11.07
C TYR A 79 -0.29 18.19 -9.64
N PRO A 80 -0.37 19.52 -9.48
CA PRO A 80 -0.29 20.17 -8.16
C PRO A 80 -1.47 19.86 -7.23
N ASP A 81 -2.67 19.64 -7.78
CA ASP A 81 -3.91 19.40 -7.01
C ASP A 81 -4.20 17.93 -6.77
N MET A 82 -3.21 17.07 -6.96
CA MET A 82 -3.36 15.62 -6.80
C MET A 82 -3.44 15.25 -5.32
N ARG A 83 -4.29 14.25 -5.01
CA ARG A 83 -4.33 13.57 -3.71
C ARG A 83 -3.67 12.21 -3.78
N TYR A 84 -3.40 11.62 -2.64
CA TYR A 84 -2.54 10.45 -2.57
C TYR A 84 -3.16 9.31 -1.79
N LEU A 85 -2.81 8.07 -2.18
CA LEU A 85 -3.07 6.86 -1.42
C LEU A 85 -1.73 6.26 -1.01
N ALA A 86 -1.55 6.03 0.28
CA ALA A 86 -0.37 5.39 0.83
C ALA A 86 -0.41 3.90 0.51
N TYR A 87 0.51 3.42 -0.30
CA TYR A 87 0.54 2.05 -0.78
C TYR A 87 1.68 1.25 -0.15
N PHE A 88 1.35 0.47 0.86
CA PHE A 88 2.26 -0.47 1.50
C PHE A 88 2.34 -1.75 0.66
N GLN A 89 3.44 -1.94 -0.05
CA GLN A 89 3.51 -3.02 -1.04
C GLN A 89 4.66 -4.01 -0.88
N ALA A 90 5.76 -3.64 -0.26
CA ALA A 90 6.90 -4.54 -0.12
C ALA A 90 6.58 -5.68 0.85
N TYR A 91 6.66 -6.91 0.39
CA TYR A 91 6.43 -8.13 1.18
C TYR A 91 5.01 -8.26 1.75
N THR A 92 4.88 -8.60 3.05
CA THR A 92 3.60 -8.85 3.72
C THR A 92 3.35 -7.75 4.75
N ASN A 93 2.55 -6.77 4.36
CA ASN A 93 2.43 -5.50 5.10
C ASN A 93 1.46 -5.53 6.30
N THR A 94 1.06 -6.70 6.73
CA THR A 94 0.34 -6.97 7.99
C THR A 94 1.09 -7.95 8.88
N TYR A 95 2.33 -8.31 8.52
CA TYR A 95 3.15 -9.25 9.26
C TYR A 95 4.01 -8.53 10.30
N ASP A 96 3.35 -8.05 11.34
CA ASP A 96 3.93 -7.38 12.50
C ASP A 96 2.90 -7.38 13.64
N ARG A 97 3.26 -6.85 14.81
CA ARG A 97 2.34 -6.63 15.94
C ARG A 97 1.32 -5.54 15.59
N LEU A 98 0.11 -5.69 16.07
CA LEU A 98 -1.00 -4.79 15.79
C LEU A 98 -0.68 -3.31 16.10
N ASP A 99 -0.07 -3.04 17.25
CA ASP A 99 0.33 -1.68 17.66
C ASP A 99 1.34 -1.03 16.72
N SER A 100 2.30 -1.82 16.22
CA SER A 100 3.29 -1.37 15.24
C SER A 100 2.65 -1.08 13.88
N LEU A 101 1.73 -1.93 13.44
CA LEU A 101 0.98 -1.76 12.19
C LEU A 101 0.14 -0.49 12.22
N ILE A 102 -0.67 -0.31 13.26
CA ILE A 102 -1.54 0.87 13.42
C ILE A 102 -0.69 2.15 13.42
N ARG A 103 0.41 2.18 14.16
CA ARG A 103 1.31 3.35 14.18
C ARG A 103 1.82 3.72 12.79
N LYS A 104 2.28 2.75 11.99
CA LYS A 104 2.79 2.98 10.64
C LYS A 104 1.67 3.45 9.69
N TYR A 105 0.48 2.90 9.82
CA TYR A 105 -0.67 3.31 9.00
C TYR A 105 -1.17 4.71 9.37
N GLU A 106 -1.27 5.01 10.67
CA GLU A 106 -1.68 6.35 11.12
C GLU A 106 -0.62 7.41 10.80
N GLU A 107 0.68 7.08 10.82
CA GLU A 107 1.75 7.97 10.33
C GLU A 107 1.51 8.34 8.86
N ALA A 108 1.18 7.36 8.02
CA ALA A 108 0.89 7.63 6.62
C ALA A 108 -0.39 8.47 6.42
N LEU A 109 -1.43 8.18 7.20
CA LEU A 109 -2.71 8.89 7.11
C LEU A 109 -2.67 10.32 7.65
N ALA A 110 -1.74 10.61 8.55
CA ALA A 110 -1.51 11.95 9.09
C ALA A 110 -0.83 12.88 8.06
N TYR A 111 -0.22 12.33 7.02
CA TYR A 111 0.44 13.15 5.99
C TYR A 111 -0.58 13.94 5.17
N PRO A 112 -0.39 15.27 4.98
CA PRO A 112 -1.34 16.10 4.23
C PRO A 112 -1.56 15.61 2.80
N GLY A 113 -2.82 15.48 2.39
CA GLY A 113 -3.19 15.02 1.06
C GLY A 113 -3.29 13.51 0.89
N VAL A 114 -3.02 12.73 1.94
CA VAL A 114 -3.27 11.28 1.95
C VAL A 114 -4.72 11.00 2.34
N GLU A 115 -5.46 10.37 1.43
CA GLU A 115 -6.89 10.09 1.60
C GLU A 115 -7.20 8.64 1.93
N GLY A 116 -6.20 7.77 1.92
CA GLY A 116 -6.42 6.38 2.27
C GLY A 116 -5.19 5.50 2.16
N LEU A 117 -5.42 4.24 2.49
CA LEU A 117 -4.41 3.18 2.47
C LEU A 117 -4.71 2.14 1.40
N ILE A 118 -3.64 1.63 0.82
CA ILE A 118 -3.66 0.37 0.06
C ILE A 118 -2.61 -0.54 0.71
N VAL A 119 -3.03 -1.70 1.18
CA VAL A 119 -2.16 -2.63 1.90
C VAL A 119 -2.05 -3.94 1.12
N GLY A 120 -0.85 -4.21 0.62
CA GLY A 120 -0.51 -5.48 -0.02
C GLY A 120 -0.11 -6.51 1.03
N THR A 121 -0.86 -7.61 1.16
CA THR A 121 -0.61 -8.61 2.20
C THR A 121 -1.05 -10.01 1.84
N ARG A 122 -0.88 -10.92 2.79
CA ARG A 122 -1.32 -12.32 2.74
C ARG A 122 -2.49 -12.52 3.71
N PRO A 123 -3.53 -13.27 3.33
CA PRO A 123 -4.69 -13.50 4.20
C PRO A 123 -4.36 -14.31 5.47
N ASP A 124 -3.28 -15.09 5.45
CA ASP A 124 -2.79 -15.86 6.61
C ASP A 124 -1.89 -15.07 7.57
N CYS A 125 -1.69 -13.78 7.30
CA CYS A 125 -0.88 -12.87 8.12
C CYS A 125 -1.72 -11.68 8.58
N MET A 126 -2.81 -11.95 9.29
CA MET A 126 -3.74 -10.95 9.82
C MET A 126 -3.80 -11.09 11.34
N PRO A 127 -3.09 -10.26 12.11
CA PRO A 127 -3.19 -10.30 13.57
C PRO A 127 -4.60 -9.96 14.06
N GLU A 128 -4.95 -10.52 15.19
CA GLU A 128 -6.25 -10.24 15.83
C GLU A 128 -6.45 -8.75 16.03
N GLY A 129 -7.68 -8.26 15.77
CA GLY A 129 -8.05 -6.85 15.85
C GLY A 129 -7.68 -5.99 14.63
N LEU A 130 -6.84 -6.47 13.70
CA LEU A 130 -6.47 -5.67 12.53
C LEU A 130 -7.65 -5.48 11.57
N LEU A 131 -8.50 -6.47 11.40
CA LEU A 131 -9.68 -6.33 10.56
C LEU A 131 -10.68 -5.34 11.14
N ASP A 132 -10.85 -5.32 12.47
CA ASP A 132 -11.69 -4.36 13.16
C ASP A 132 -11.16 -2.94 12.97
N TYR A 133 -9.83 -2.75 13.09
CA TYR A 133 -9.18 -1.48 12.77
C TYR A 133 -9.44 -1.03 11.32
N PHE A 134 -9.29 -1.92 10.34
CA PHE A 134 -9.58 -1.58 8.96
C PHE A 134 -11.06 -1.28 8.70
N ALA A 135 -11.97 -1.99 9.37
CA ALA A 135 -13.41 -1.73 9.30
C ALA A 135 -13.75 -0.34 9.84
N GLU A 136 -13.21 0.04 11.00
CA GLU A 136 -13.35 1.38 11.57
C GLU A 136 -12.72 2.45 10.66
N LEU A 137 -11.49 2.23 10.20
CA LEU A 137 -10.79 3.15 9.31
C LEU A 137 -11.56 3.39 8.01
N SER A 138 -12.22 2.37 7.48
CA SER A 138 -12.99 2.46 6.24
C SER A 138 -14.22 3.39 6.32
N GLN A 139 -14.66 3.74 7.52
CA GLN A 139 -15.75 4.71 7.74
C GLN A 139 -15.28 6.16 7.51
N ARG A 140 -13.98 6.43 7.63
CA ARG A 140 -13.40 7.79 7.55
C ARG A 140 -12.38 7.99 6.44
N LYS A 141 -11.80 6.92 5.93
CA LYS A 141 -10.75 6.95 4.91
C LYS A 141 -10.94 5.82 3.90
N PHE A 142 -10.39 5.99 2.71
CA PHE A 142 -10.36 4.91 1.73
C PHE A 142 -9.39 3.80 2.19
N VAL A 143 -9.87 2.56 2.24
CA VAL A 143 -9.06 1.39 2.57
C VAL A 143 -9.21 0.34 1.48
N LYS A 144 -8.09 -0.11 0.95
CA LYS A 144 -8.03 -1.24 0.01
C LYS A 144 -7.01 -2.25 0.49
N ILE A 145 -7.45 -3.47 0.68
CA ILE A 145 -6.58 -4.60 1.00
C ILE A 145 -6.45 -5.43 -0.27
N GLY A 146 -5.23 -5.67 -0.68
CA GLY A 146 -4.90 -6.50 -1.83
C GLY A 146 -3.99 -7.64 -1.44
N ARG A 147 -4.06 -8.76 -2.18
CA ARG A 147 -3.08 -9.82 -2.03
C ARG A 147 -1.72 -9.30 -2.50
N ALA A 148 -0.68 -9.49 -1.70
CA ALA A 148 0.69 -9.22 -2.10
C ALA A 148 1.02 -10.03 -3.37
N SER A 149 1.96 -9.55 -4.17
CA SER A 149 2.30 -10.07 -5.49
C SER A 149 2.77 -11.54 -5.54
N CYS A 150 2.89 -12.20 -4.39
CA CYS A 150 3.05 -13.64 -4.27
C CYS A 150 1.77 -14.36 -4.72
N ARG A 151 1.41 -14.18 -5.96
CA ARG A 151 0.27 -14.90 -6.55
C ARG A 151 0.71 -16.32 -6.85
N GLU A 152 0.09 -17.26 -6.19
CA GLU A 152 -0.07 -18.59 -6.77
C GLU A 152 -0.94 -18.43 -8.02
N ARG A 153 -0.48 -19.00 -9.10
CA ARG A 153 -1.29 -19.17 -10.30
C ARG A 153 -2.23 -20.34 -10.12
#